data_c7f1262c115f70ef8969bb3ab62f0c4f
#
_entry.id   c7f1262c115f70ef8969bb3ab62f0c4f
#
_cell.length_a   1.000
_cell.length_b   1.000
_cell.length_c   1.000
_cell.angle_alpha   90.00
_cell.angle_beta   90.00
_cell.angle_gamma   90.00
#
_symmetry.space_group_name_H-M   'P 1'
#
loop_
_entity.id
_entity.type
_entity.pdbx_description
1 polymer ?
#
loop_
_entity_poly.entity_id
_entity_poly.type
_entity_poly.pdbx_seq_one_letter_code
_entity_poly.pdbx_strand_id
1 'polypeptide(L)'
;MASRSGLSACIITYNEADRIEACVRSVGFCDEVIVVDSHSTDATRELAAALGARVIERDWPGYRSQKQFAVDAAGSDWVLCLDADERVSDALRQEVEQLRAGGFAGYAGWSVPRITDYFGRFLRHGNAYPDRLIRLFDRRRGGWIGREIHENTRVEGRVGRLRGHLEHYSYRSLTDHHNRMQKYADLMAQSLYAAGKRCGLGKVLFNPQWRFFRGYVLRLGFLDGWRGLVFALVESNYVRRKYLHLYIRCRGLPS
;
A
#
# COMPACT_ATOMS: atom_id res chain seq x y z
N MET A 1 -36.27 -6.44 -7.17
CA MET A 1 -35.11 -6.16 -6.29
C MET A 1 -33.87 -6.08 -7.16
N ALA A 2 -33.16 -4.95 -7.18
CA ALA A 2 -31.92 -4.85 -7.91
C ALA A 2 -30.92 -5.88 -7.32
N SER A 3 -30.36 -6.74 -8.16
CA SER A 3 -29.34 -7.70 -7.74
C SER A 3 -28.16 -6.93 -7.14
N ARG A 4 -27.81 -7.22 -5.88
CA ARG A 4 -26.66 -6.62 -5.21
C ARG A 4 -25.39 -7.04 -5.98
N SER A 5 -24.63 -6.06 -6.45
CA SER A 5 -23.38 -6.35 -7.19
C SER A 5 -22.40 -7.11 -6.31
N GLY A 6 -21.84 -8.20 -6.83
CA GLY A 6 -20.84 -8.99 -6.14
C GLY A 6 -19.57 -8.18 -5.86
N LEU A 7 -18.96 -8.39 -4.70
CA LEU A 7 -17.72 -7.74 -4.27
C LEU A 7 -16.76 -8.78 -3.69
N SER A 8 -15.57 -8.92 -4.27
CA SER A 8 -14.50 -9.76 -3.75
C SER A 8 -13.40 -8.93 -3.11
N ALA A 9 -12.93 -9.31 -1.91
CA ALA A 9 -11.72 -8.77 -1.33
C ALA A 9 -10.51 -9.56 -1.82
N CYS A 10 -9.47 -8.85 -2.32
CA CYS A 10 -8.24 -9.43 -2.86
C CYS A 10 -7.07 -9.01 -1.99
N ILE A 11 -6.46 -9.95 -1.27
CA ILE A 11 -5.38 -9.71 -0.30
C ILE A 11 -4.13 -10.45 -0.76
N ILE A 12 -2.97 -9.80 -0.68
CA ILE A 12 -1.66 -10.46 -0.83
C ILE A 12 -0.97 -10.53 0.52
N THR A 13 -0.25 -11.61 0.80
CA THR A 13 0.40 -11.82 2.09
C THR A 13 1.71 -12.59 2.01
N TYR A 14 2.57 -12.36 3.00
CA TYR A 14 3.76 -13.15 3.30
C TYR A 14 4.20 -12.92 4.75
N ASN A 15 4.11 -13.95 5.61
CA ASN A 15 4.51 -13.91 7.02
C ASN A 15 3.85 -12.74 7.80
N GLU A 16 2.52 -12.70 7.80
CA GLU A 16 1.70 -11.69 8.47
C GLU A 16 0.70 -12.30 9.48
N ALA A 17 1.09 -13.41 10.16
CA ALA A 17 0.24 -14.10 11.14
C ALA A 17 -0.29 -13.16 12.25
N ASP A 18 0.46 -12.13 12.63
CA ASP A 18 0.07 -11.12 13.61
C ASP A 18 -0.97 -10.09 13.09
N ARG A 19 -1.26 -10.07 11.79
CA ARG A 19 -2.10 -9.04 11.14
C ARG A 19 -3.21 -9.59 10.27
N ILE A 20 -3.00 -10.74 9.64
CA ILE A 20 -3.91 -11.31 8.63
C ILE A 20 -5.33 -11.49 9.17
N GLU A 21 -5.48 -11.90 10.42
CA GLU A 21 -6.80 -12.10 11.04
C GLU A 21 -7.61 -10.80 11.06
N ALA A 22 -7.01 -9.70 11.50
CA ALA A 22 -7.70 -8.41 11.55
C ALA A 22 -7.96 -7.83 10.15
N CYS A 23 -7.07 -8.07 9.18
CA CYS A 23 -7.29 -7.72 7.78
C CYS A 23 -8.51 -8.46 7.21
N VAL A 24 -8.56 -9.79 7.31
CA VAL A 24 -9.67 -10.62 6.80
C VAL A 24 -10.98 -10.25 7.48
N ARG A 25 -11.01 -10.08 8.80
CA ARG A 25 -12.21 -9.64 9.53
C ARG A 25 -12.73 -8.28 9.05
N SER A 26 -11.86 -7.35 8.70
CA SER A 26 -12.25 -6.01 8.24
C SER A 26 -12.98 -6.01 6.90
N VAL A 27 -12.81 -7.06 6.09
CA VAL A 27 -13.46 -7.25 4.78
C VAL A 27 -14.55 -8.33 4.77
N GLY A 28 -14.97 -8.81 5.94
CA GLY A 28 -16.02 -9.84 6.08
C GLY A 28 -17.40 -9.44 5.54
N PHE A 29 -17.59 -8.20 5.11
CA PHE A 29 -18.78 -7.73 4.41
C PHE A 29 -18.75 -8.00 2.90
N CYS A 30 -17.61 -8.42 2.34
CA CYS A 30 -17.47 -8.88 0.96
C CYS A 30 -18.09 -10.28 0.79
N ASP A 31 -18.48 -10.62 -0.44
CA ASP A 31 -19.07 -11.95 -0.72
C ASP A 31 -18.00 -13.04 -0.79
N GLU A 32 -16.76 -12.65 -1.06
CA GLU A 32 -15.60 -13.53 -1.18
C GLU A 32 -14.37 -12.81 -0.65
N VAL A 33 -13.52 -13.55 0.05
CA VAL A 33 -12.19 -13.09 0.47
C VAL A 33 -11.15 -14.03 -0.11
N ILE A 34 -10.26 -13.48 -0.92
CA ILE A 34 -9.15 -14.20 -1.56
C ILE A 34 -7.86 -13.72 -0.92
N VAL A 35 -7.06 -14.66 -0.45
CA VAL A 35 -5.73 -14.41 0.10
C VAL A 35 -4.71 -15.13 -0.77
N VAL A 36 -3.84 -14.37 -1.45
CA VAL A 36 -2.73 -14.93 -2.22
C VAL A 36 -1.47 -14.87 -1.38
N ASP A 37 -1.03 -16.03 -0.96
CA ASP A 37 0.11 -16.22 -0.05
C ASP A 37 1.39 -16.55 -0.80
N SER A 38 2.49 -15.91 -0.43
CA SER A 38 3.80 -16.09 -1.04
C SER A 38 4.66 -17.13 -0.29
N HIS A 39 4.08 -18.29 0.06
CA HIS A 39 4.69 -19.37 0.84
C HIS A 39 5.12 -18.92 2.24
N SER A 40 4.16 -18.40 3.00
CA SER A 40 4.37 -18.07 4.42
C SER A 40 4.84 -19.28 5.22
N THR A 41 5.76 -19.05 6.13
CA THR A 41 6.34 -20.06 7.02
C THR A 41 5.78 -19.99 8.45
N ASP A 42 4.89 -19.03 8.69
CA ASP A 42 4.16 -18.85 9.94
C ASP A 42 2.68 -19.27 9.78
N ALA A 43 1.84 -19.03 10.78
CA ALA A 43 0.42 -19.42 10.79
C ALA A 43 -0.48 -18.53 9.90
N THR A 44 0.07 -17.73 8.97
CA THR A 44 -0.72 -16.78 8.15
C THR A 44 -1.83 -17.47 7.38
N ARG A 45 -1.54 -18.59 6.71
CA ARG A 45 -2.49 -19.31 5.85
C ARG A 45 -3.61 -19.93 6.64
N GLU A 46 -3.26 -20.61 7.72
CA GLU A 46 -4.17 -21.29 8.62
C GLU A 46 -5.16 -20.28 9.25
N LEU A 47 -4.66 -19.13 9.70
CA LEU A 47 -5.49 -18.08 10.28
C LEU A 47 -6.45 -17.46 9.24
N ALA A 48 -5.99 -17.23 8.01
CA ALA A 48 -6.83 -16.72 6.93
C ALA A 48 -7.92 -17.74 6.54
N ALA A 49 -7.55 -19.02 6.38
CA ALA A 49 -8.48 -20.09 6.02
C ALA A 49 -9.54 -20.34 7.13
N ALA A 50 -9.16 -20.27 8.40
CA ALA A 50 -10.07 -20.41 9.54
C ALA A 50 -11.17 -19.33 9.57
N LEU A 51 -10.94 -18.18 8.93
CA LEU A 51 -11.91 -17.09 8.75
C LEU A 51 -12.72 -17.19 7.46
N GLY A 52 -12.59 -18.31 6.72
CA GLY A 52 -13.33 -18.56 5.48
C GLY A 52 -12.73 -17.92 4.24
N ALA A 53 -11.51 -17.40 4.32
CA ALA A 53 -10.82 -16.89 3.13
C ALA A 53 -10.38 -18.05 2.22
N ARG A 54 -10.49 -17.85 0.91
CA ARG A 54 -9.91 -18.73 -0.10
C ARG A 54 -8.43 -18.43 -0.24
N VAL A 55 -7.57 -19.26 0.35
CA VAL A 55 -6.11 -19.12 0.33
C VAL A 55 -5.55 -19.79 -0.92
N ILE A 56 -4.70 -19.07 -1.65
CA ILE A 56 -3.99 -19.54 -2.84
C ILE A 56 -2.50 -19.32 -2.63
N GLU A 57 -1.72 -20.40 -2.64
CA GLU A 57 -0.27 -20.32 -2.58
C GLU A 57 0.31 -20.02 -3.97
N ARG A 58 1.26 -19.10 -4.05
CA ARG A 58 1.92 -18.72 -5.28
C ARG A 58 3.31 -18.17 -5.04
N ASP A 59 4.28 -18.57 -5.86
CA ASP A 59 5.61 -17.99 -5.89
C ASP A 59 5.54 -16.47 -6.06
N TRP A 60 6.47 -15.77 -5.44
CA TRP A 60 6.54 -14.32 -5.49
C TRP A 60 7.12 -13.78 -6.80
N PRO A 61 6.33 -13.27 -7.74
CA PRO A 61 6.83 -12.68 -8.99
C PRO A 61 7.07 -11.16 -8.88
N GLY A 62 6.69 -10.54 -7.76
CA GLY A 62 6.68 -9.10 -7.53
C GLY A 62 5.29 -8.58 -7.15
N TYR A 63 5.23 -7.35 -6.62
CA TYR A 63 3.99 -6.76 -6.08
C TYR A 63 2.87 -6.64 -7.12
N ARG A 64 3.17 -6.08 -8.29
CA ARG A 64 2.18 -5.89 -9.35
C ARG A 64 1.57 -7.22 -9.79
N SER A 65 2.42 -8.18 -10.09
CA SER A 65 1.98 -9.49 -10.59
C SER A 65 1.22 -10.29 -9.55
N GLN A 66 1.58 -10.17 -8.26
CA GLN A 66 0.87 -10.85 -7.18
C GLN A 66 -0.52 -10.24 -6.95
N LYS A 67 -0.61 -8.90 -6.92
CA LYS A 67 -1.87 -8.17 -6.78
C LYS A 67 -2.80 -8.39 -7.97
N GLN A 68 -2.26 -8.41 -9.19
CA GLN A 68 -3.07 -8.69 -10.39
C GLN A 68 -3.62 -10.11 -10.36
N PHE A 69 -2.81 -11.08 -9.97
CA PHE A 69 -3.28 -12.47 -9.84
C PHE A 69 -4.43 -12.61 -8.83
N ALA A 70 -4.38 -11.91 -7.70
CA ALA A 70 -5.47 -11.91 -6.73
C ALA A 70 -6.77 -11.34 -7.34
N VAL A 71 -6.66 -10.28 -8.15
CA VAL A 71 -7.78 -9.70 -8.90
C VAL A 71 -8.33 -10.66 -9.95
N ASP A 72 -7.46 -11.35 -10.70
CA ASP A 72 -7.86 -12.30 -11.74
C ASP A 72 -8.56 -13.54 -11.14
N ALA A 73 -8.17 -13.93 -9.92
CA ALA A 73 -8.79 -15.03 -9.20
C ALA A 73 -10.17 -14.70 -8.61
N ALA A 74 -10.58 -13.42 -8.59
CA ALA A 74 -11.84 -12.98 -8.00
C ALA A 74 -13.07 -13.49 -8.76
N GLY A 75 -14.09 -13.92 -8.05
CA GLY A 75 -15.38 -14.36 -8.61
C GLY A 75 -16.32 -13.21 -8.96
N SER A 76 -16.15 -12.04 -8.34
CA SER A 76 -16.98 -10.85 -8.57
C SER A 76 -16.34 -9.90 -9.58
N ASP A 77 -17.17 -9.09 -10.24
CA ASP A 77 -16.69 -8.02 -11.14
C ASP A 77 -16.03 -6.85 -10.36
N TRP A 78 -16.52 -6.58 -9.17
CA TRP A 78 -15.98 -5.55 -8.29
C TRP A 78 -14.99 -6.15 -7.29
N VAL A 79 -13.85 -5.51 -7.16
CA VAL A 79 -12.79 -5.95 -6.25
C VAL A 79 -12.37 -4.83 -5.30
N LEU A 80 -12.09 -5.21 -4.05
CA LEU A 80 -11.47 -4.37 -3.04
C LEU A 80 -10.10 -4.98 -2.71
N CYS A 81 -9.02 -4.27 -3.06
CA CYS A 81 -7.65 -4.78 -2.91
C CYS A 81 -7.00 -4.25 -1.64
N LEU A 82 -6.36 -5.16 -0.87
CA LEU A 82 -5.63 -4.84 0.34
C LEU A 82 -4.27 -5.55 0.38
N ASP A 83 -3.36 -4.96 1.13
CA ASP A 83 -2.18 -5.67 1.65
C ASP A 83 -2.55 -6.26 3.03
N ALA A 84 -1.91 -7.35 3.47
CA ALA A 84 -2.29 -8.05 4.72
C ALA A 84 -2.12 -7.20 5.99
N ASP A 85 -1.35 -6.11 5.92
CA ASP A 85 -1.15 -5.14 6.98
C ASP A 85 -2.12 -3.93 6.89
N GLU A 86 -3.16 -4.03 6.03
CA GLU A 86 -4.21 -3.00 5.88
C GLU A 86 -5.55 -3.51 6.45
N ARG A 87 -6.39 -2.57 6.95
CA ARG A 87 -7.75 -2.83 7.46
C ARG A 87 -8.72 -1.79 6.93
N VAL A 88 -9.91 -2.23 6.58
CA VAL A 88 -11.02 -1.33 6.22
C VAL A 88 -11.61 -0.74 7.50
N SER A 89 -11.59 0.61 7.64
CA SER A 89 -12.26 1.27 8.76
C SER A 89 -13.79 1.13 8.67
N ASP A 90 -14.51 1.25 9.80
CA ASP A 90 -15.98 1.19 9.80
C ASP A 90 -16.61 2.24 8.89
N ALA A 91 -16.05 3.45 8.84
CA ALA A 91 -16.52 4.50 7.94
C ALA A 91 -16.33 4.13 6.46
N LEU A 92 -15.19 3.53 6.11
CA LEU A 92 -14.95 3.04 4.74
C LEU A 92 -15.88 1.90 4.39
N ARG A 93 -16.08 0.95 5.31
CA ARG A 93 -17.04 -0.14 5.13
C ARG A 93 -18.44 0.37 4.80
N GLN A 94 -18.96 1.31 5.60
CA GLN A 94 -20.28 1.89 5.39
C GLN A 94 -20.42 2.56 4.01
N GLU A 95 -19.40 3.34 3.59
CA GLU A 95 -19.38 3.95 2.27
C GLU A 95 -19.40 2.90 1.14
N VAL A 96 -18.61 1.84 1.26
CA VAL A 96 -18.55 0.76 0.26
C VAL A 96 -19.88 0.00 0.20
N GLU A 97 -20.50 -0.31 1.35
CA GLU A 97 -21.81 -0.97 1.41
C GLU A 97 -22.93 -0.11 0.77
N GLN A 98 -22.90 1.21 0.98
CA GLN A 98 -23.82 2.15 0.33
C GLN A 98 -23.63 2.18 -1.19
N LEU A 99 -22.39 2.28 -1.68
CA LEU A 99 -22.10 2.24 -3.11
C LEU A 99 -22.54 0.92 -3.75
N ARG A 100 -22.32 -0.19 -3.05
CA ARG A 100 -22.73 -1.52 -3.48
C ARG A 100 -24.25 -1.64 -3.59
N ALA A 101 -25.00 -1.10 -2.66
CA ALA A 101 -26.47 -1.05 -2.71
C ALA A 101 -26.97 -0.28 -3.94
N GLY A 102 -26.23 0.76 -4.39
CA GLY A 102 -26.49 1.50 -5.62
C GLY A 102 -25.88 0.87 -6.89
N GLY A 103 -25.37 -0.37 -6.82
CA GLY A 103 -24.79 -1.08 -7.97
C GLY A 103 -23.50 -0.44 -8.50
N PHE A 104 -22.80 0.39 -7.71
CA PHE A 104 -21.60 1.13 -8.10
C PHE A 104 -21.80 2.06 -9.33
N ALA A 105 -23.03 2.53 -9.53
CA ALA A 105 -23.45 3.18 -10.76
C ALA A 105 -22.59 4.41 -11.13
N GLY A 106 -22.24 4.52 -12.42
CA GLY A 106 -21.58 5.68 -13.00
C GLY A 106 -20.07 5.79 -12.77
N TYR A 107 -19.44 4.84 -12.07
CA TYR A 107 -18.00 4.83 -11.78
C TYR A 107 -17.33 3.54 -12.25
N ALA A 108 -16.02 3.61 -12.45
CA ALA A 108 -15.18 2.45 -12.73
C ALA A 108 -14.31 2.06 -11.52
N GLY A 109 -14.21 2.94 -10.52
CA GLY A 109 -13.47 2.68 -9.30
C GLY A 109 -13.49 3.88 -8.35
N TRP A 110 -12.92 3.68 -7.17
CA TRP A 110 -12.79 4.71 -6.14
C TRP A 110 -11.40 4.72 -5.54
N SER A 111 -10.91 5.94 -5.30
CA SER A 111 -9.71 6.18 -4.52
C SER A 111 -10.06 6.29 -3.04
N VAL A 112 -9.28 5.57 -2.24
CA VAL A 112 -9.41 5.48 -0.78
C VAL A 112 -8.22 6.18 -0.14
N PRO A 113 -8.40 7.04 0.87
CA PRO A 113 -7.27 7.57 1.63
C PRO A 113 -6.73 6.49 2.56
N ARG A 114 -5.44 6.20 2.43
CA ARG A 114 -4.71 5.33 3.35
C ARG A 114 -4.11 6.16 4.47
N ILE A 115 -4.26 5.67 5.71
CA ILE A 115 -3.74 6.31 6.91
C ILE A 115 -2.85 5.35 7.68
N THR A 116 -1.62 5.76 7.98
CA THR A 116 -0.61 4.89 8.58
C THR A 116 -0.64 4.98 10.10
N ASP A 117 -0.79 3.84 10.78
CA ASP A 117 -0.51 3.72 12.21
C ASP A 117 1.00 3.83 12.45
N TYR A 118 1.36 4.66 13.41
CA TYR A 118 2.75 4.83 13.81
C TYR A 118 2.86 4.90 15.32
N PHE A 119 3.27 3.79 15.91
CA PHE A 119 3.32 3.60 17.37
C PHE A 119 1.98 3.89 18.06
N GLY A 120 0.90 3.25 17.57
CA GLY A 120 -0.43 3.30 18.19
C GLY A 120 -1.19 4.60 17.95
N ARG A 121 -0.78 5.41 16.93
CA ARG A 121 -1.53 6.59 16.51
C ARG A 121 -1.41 6.80 15.01
N PHE A 122 -2.53 7.09 14.38
CA PHE A 122 -2.55 7.40 12.95
C PHE A 122 -1.93 8.77 12.65
N LEU A 123 -1.01 8.80 11.68
CA LEU A 123 -0.42 10.02 11.16
C LEU A 123 -1.40 10.71 10.22
N ARG A 124 -1.77 11.94 10.53
CA ARG A 124 -2.74 12.73 9.75
C ARG A 124 -2.11 13.86 8.94
N HIS A 125 -0.81 14.04 9.05
CA HIS A 125 -0.06 15.12 8.43
C HIS A 125 1.25 14.63 7.81
N GLY A 126 2.01 15.53 7.29
CA GLY A 126 3.34 15.24 6.77
C GLY A 126 3.35 14.52 5.43
N ASN A 127 4.39 13.69 5.24
CA ASN A 127 4.54 12.90 4.03
C ASN A 127 3.76 11.59 4.06
N ALA A 128 3.25 11.19 5.23
CA ALA A 128 2.47 9.96 5.39
C ALA A 128 1.01 10.14 4.92
N TYR A 129 0.48 11.37 4.94
CA TYR A 129 -0.93 11.63 4.65
C TYR A 129 -1.11 12.98 3.92
N PRO A 130 -2.11 13.11 3.01
CA PRO A 130 -2.96 12.04 2.48
C PRO A 130 -2.21 11.19 1.45
N ASP A 131 -2.41 9.87 1.56
CA ASP A 131 -1.97 8.90 0.56
C ASP A 131 -3.21 8.25 -0.04
N ARG A 132 -3.52 8.57 -1.30
CA ARG A 132 -4.75 8.09 -1.96
C ARG A 132 -4.44 7.06 -3.03
N LEU A 133 -5.07 5.90 -2.90
CA LEU A 133 -4.87 4.76 -3.77
C LEU A 133 -6.22 4.30 -4.34
N ILE A 134 -6.27 3.89 -5.60
CA ILE A 134 -7.45 3.20 -6.14
C ILE A 134 -7.40 1.77 -5.60
N ARG A 135 -8.34 1.41 -4.73
CA ARG A 135 -8.40 0.08 -4.10
C ARG A 135 -9.74 -0.63 -4.35
N LEU A 136 -10.79 0.10 -4.68
CA LEU A 136 -12.10 -0.43 -5.07
C LEU A 136 -12.33 -0.14 -6.54
N PHE A 137 -12.51 -1.18 -7.39
CA PHE A 137 -12.70 -0.98 -8.83
C PHE A 137 -13.37 -2.18 -9.53
N ASP A 138 -13.95 -1.91 -10.70
CA ASP A 138 -14.43 -2.93 -11.64
C ASP A 138 -13.22 -3.53 -12.38
N ARG A 139 -12.91 -4.81 -12.13
CA ARG A 139 -11.76 -5.52 -12.72
C ARG A 139 -11.84 -5.70 -14.22
N ARG A 140 -13.03 -5.57 -14.81
CA ARG A 140 -13.22 -5.62 -16.28
C ARG A 140 -12.75 -4.33 -16.95
N ARG A 141 -12.63 -3.25 -16.19
CA ARG A 141 -12.27 -1.90 -16.62
C ARG A 141 -10.93 -1.42 -16.09
N GLY A 142 -10.24 -2.22 -15.30
CA GLY A 142 -8.98 -1.82 -14.68
C GLY A 142 -8.21 -2.97 -14.07
N GLY A 143 -6.98 -2.65 -13.63
CA GLY A 143 -6.07 -3.60 -13.02
C GLY A 143 -4.79 -2.94 -12.54
N TRP A 144 -3.86 -3.77 -12.09
CA TRP A 144 -2.56 -3.35 -11.62
C TRP A 144 -1.59 -3.14 -12.76
N ILE A 145 -1.02 -1.96 -12.87
CA ILE A 145 -0.04 -1.56 -13.90
C ILE A 145 1.25 -1.06 -13.25
N GLY A 146 2.25 -0.79 -14.09
CA GLY A 146 3.54 -0.25 -13.65
C GLY A 146 4.60 -1.33 -13.46
N ARG A 147 5.68 -0.97 -12.74
CA ARG A 147 6.78 -1.89 -12.42
C ARG A 147 6.44 -2.66 -11.15
N GLU A 148 7.13 -3.80 -10.92
CA GLU A 148 6.85 -4.67 -9.76
C GLU A 148 7.01 -3.99 -8.39
N ILE A 149 7.81 -2.93 -8.29
CA ILE A 149 8.03 -2.18 -7.03
C ILE A 149 7.25 -0.84 -7.01
N HIS A 150 6.71 -0.42 -8.14
CA HIS A 150 5.96 0.84 -8.30
C HIS A 150 4.66 0.55 -9.05
N GLU A 151 3.92 -0.38 -8.49
CA GLU A 151 2.62 -0.73 -8.99
C GLU A 151 1.61 0.38 -8.69
N ASN A 152 0.71 0.59 -9.61
CA ASN A 152 -0.44 1.46 -9.48
C ASN A 152 -1.66 0.77 -10.05
N THR A 153 -2.84 1.14 -9.58
CA THR A 153 -4.09 0.73 -10.19
C THR A 153 -4.52 1.75 -11.24
N ARG A 154 -4.82 1.28 -12.44
CA ARG A 154 -5.43 2.10 -13.50
C ARG A 154 -6.80 1.53 -13.84
N VAL A 155 -7.79 2.40 -13.97
CA VAL A 155 -9.13 2.04 -14.43
C VAL A 155 -9.55 2.94 -15.58
N GLU A 156 -10.32 2.38 -16.51
CA GLU A 156 -10.89 3.10 -17.65
C GLU A 156 -12.29 3.59 -17.28
N GLY A 157 -12.42 4.91 -17.08
CA GLY A 157 -13.65 5.56 -16.73
C GLY A 157 -13.55 6.45 -15.49
N ARG A 158 -14.71 6.84 -14.97
CA ARG A 158 -14.80 7.79 -13.87
C ARG A 158 -14.34 7.14 -12.56
N VAL A 159 -13.43 7.83 -11.83
CA VAL A 159 -12.95 7.42 -10.51
C VAL A 159 -13.52 8.36 -9.45
N GLY A 160 -14.21 7.80 -8.47
CA GLY A 160 -14.73 8.51 -7.31
C GLY A 160 -13.71 8.66 -6.19
N ARG A 161 -14.11 9.33 -5.11
CA ARG A 161 -13.29 9.51 -3.91
C ARG A 161 -14.09 9.12 -2.67
N LEU A 162 -13.58 8.18 -1.90
CA LEU A 162 -14.11 7.84 -0.59
C LEU A 162 -13.44 8.69 0.49
N ARG A 163 -14.08 8.79 1.64
CA ARG A 163 -13.61 9.56 2.82
C ARG A 163 -13.12 8.66 3.93
N GLY A 164 -13.75 7.50 4.09
CA GLY A 164 -13.33 6.47 5.04
C GLY A 164 -11.94 5.96 4.72
N HIS A 165 -11.19 5.53 5.73
CA HIS A 165 -9.78 5.23 5.61
C HIS A 165 -9.53 3.74 5.42
N LEU A 166 -8.50 3.44 4.64
CA LEU A 166 -7.77 2.19 4.71
C LEU A 166 -6.66 2.38 5.76
N GLU A 167 -6.80 1.68 6.88
CA GLU A 167 -5.87 1.75 8.01
C GLU A 167 -4.68 0.84 7.74
N HIS A 168 -3.46 1.37 7.80
CA HIS A 168 -2.23 0.69 7.42
C HIS A 168 -1.30 0.54 8.61
N TYR A 169 -1.13 -0.67 9.08
CA TYR A 169 -0.29 -1.06 10.21
C TYR A 169 1.10 -1.49 9.74
N SER A 170 1.78 -0.61 9.02
CA SER A 170 2.99 -0.92 8.26
C SER A 170 4.18 -1.33 9.13
N TYR A 171 4.38 -0.64 10.25
CA TYR A 171 5.63 -0.75 11.00
C TYR A 171 5.44 -1.41 12.36
N ARG A 172 6.16 -2.52 12.62
CA ARG A 172 6.18 -3.20 13.92
C ARG A 172 7.07 -2.51 14.94
N SER A 173 8.11 -1.81 14.48
CA SER A 173 9.07 -1.09 15.32
C SER A 173 9.79 -0.01 14.51
N LEU A 174 10.55 0.85 15.20
CA LEU A 174 11.44 1.81 14.55
C LEU A 174 12.53 1.10 13.72
N THR A 175 13.04 -0.02 14.22
CA THR A 175 14.03 -0.84 13.50
C THR A 175 13.42 -1.42 12.22
N ASP A 176 12.20 -1.95 12.28
CA ASP A 176 11.49 -2.45 11.10
C ASP A 176 11.28 -1.33 10.07
N HIS A 177 10.80 -0.15 10.49
CA HIS A 177 10.68 1.02 9.61
C HIS A 177 12.01 1.37 8.96
N HIS A 178 13.08 1.44 9.75
CA HIS A 178 14.41 1.79 9.25
C HIS A 178 14.92 0.77 8.22
N ASN A 179 14.81 -0.52 8.52
CA ASN A 179 15.24 -1.60 7.65
C ASN A 179 14.47 -1.62 6.31
N ARG A 180 13.14 -1.44 6.36
CA ARG A 180 12.32 -1.31 5.14
C ARG A 180 12.74 -0.13 4.29
N MET A 181 12.96 1.04 4.90
CA MET A 181 13.40 2.23 4.18
C MET A 181 14.79 2.07 3.58
N GLN A 182 15.71 1.36 4.25
CA GLN A 182 17.01 1.03 3.69
C GLN A 182 16.87 0.17 2.43
N LYS A 183 16.12 -0.94 2.53
CA LYS A 183 15.87 -1.85 1.40
C LYS A 183 15.25 -1.12 0.21
N TYR A 184 14.21 -0.29 0.46
CA TYR A 184 13.58 0.52 -0.60
C TYR A 184 14.52 1.57 -1.19
N ALA A 185 15.41 2.17 -0.40
CA ALA A 185 16.40 3.13 -0.90
C ALA A 185 17.36 2.49 -1.89
N ASP A 186 17.83 1.28 -1.59
CA ASP A 186 18.76 0.52 -2.43
C ASP A 186 18.09 0.10 -3.75
N LEU A 187 16.88 -0.47 -3.67
CA LEU A 187 16.10 -0.87 -4.84
C LEU A 187 15.76 0.33 -5.74
N MET A 188 15.40 1.47 -5.12
CA MET A 188 15.11 2.70 -5.87
C MET A 188 16.36 3.27 -6.54
N ALA A 189 17.51 3.25 -5.87
CA ALA A 189 18.77 3.70 -6.47
C ALA A 189 19.14 2.84 -7.69
N GLN A 190 18.97 1.51 -7.59
CA GLN A 190 19.18 0.58 -8.70
C GLN A 190 18.24 0.89 -9.87
N SER A 191 16.95 1.03 -9.60
CA SER A 191 15.93 1.35 -10.60
C SER A 191 16.21 2.66 -11.31
N LEU A 192 16.59 3.70 -10.57
CA LEU A 192 16.94 5.00 -11.15
C LEU A 192 18.19 4.91 -12.03
N TYR A 193 19.22 4.18 -11.58
CA TYR A 193 20.45 3.97 -12.35
C TYR A 193 20.19 3.21 -13.65
N ALA A 194 19.40 2.12 -13.58
CA ALA A 194 18.99 1.33 -14.76
C ALA A 194 18.15 2.16 -15.75
N ALA A 195 17.36 3.12 -15.25
CA ALA A 195 16.60 4.06 -16.07
C ALA A 195 17.46 5.22 -16.63
N GLY A 196 18.80 5.13 -16.55
CA GLY A 196 19.71 6.15 -17.05
C GLY A 196 19.79 7.42 -16.21
N LYS A 197 19.14 7.48 -15.03
CA LYS A 197 19.21 8.66 -14.17
C LYS A 197 20.56 8.75 -13.48
N ARG A 198 21.08 9.96 -13.38
CA ARG A 198 22.35 10.26 -12.71
C ARG A 198 22.14 11.37 -11.68
N CYS A 199 23.01 11.44 -10.67
CA CYS A 199 22.95 12.50 -9.67
C CYS A 199 24.34 12.98 -9.28
N GLY A 200 24.43 14.27 -8.91
CA GLY A 200 25.59 14.86 -8.26
C GLY A 200 25.41 14.98 -6.74
N LEU A 201 26.46 15.40 -6.05
CA LEU A 201 26.47 15.60 -4.58
C LEU A 201 25.35 16.56 -4.09
N GLY A 202 24.96 17.55 -4.90
CA GLY A 202 23.86 18.44 -4.54
C GLY A 202 22.56 17.69 -4.20
N LYS A 203 22.19 16.64 -4.96
CA LYS A 203 21.00 15.84 -4.64
C LYS A 203 21.15 15.03 -3.36
N VAL A 204 22.36 14.57 -3.04
CA VAL A 204 22.67 13.85 -1.80
C VAL A 204 22.54 14.78 -0.58
N LEU A 205 22.97 16.03 -0.74
CA LEU A 205 22.98 17.00 0.36
C LEU A 205 21.63 17.70 0.55
N PHE A 206 20.99 18.18 -0.52
CA PHE A 206 19.82 19.06 -0.38
C PHE A 206 18.47 18.32 -0.39
N ASN A 207 18.33 17.22 -1.13
CA ASN A 207 17.03 16.55 -1.22
C ASN A 207 16.53 15.95 0.11
N PRO A 208 17.39 15.39 0.99
CA PRO A 208 16.95 14.92 2.31
C PRO A 208 16.40 16.06 3.18
N GLN A 209 17.09 17.20 3.23
CA GLN A 209 16.66 18.37 3.98
C GLN A 209 15.34 18.92 3.45
N TRP A 210 15.21 18.99 2.11
CA TRP A 210 13.93 19.37 1.49
C TRP A 210 12.81 18.40 1.82
N ARG A 211 13.07 17.07 1.80
CA ARG A 211 12.08 16.04 2.18
C ARG A 211 11.60 16.24 3.61
N PHE A 212 12.53 16.47 4.54
CA PHE A 212 12.23 16.76 5.93
C PHE A 212 11.40 18.04 6.07
N PHE A 213 11.92 19.15 5.57
CA PHE A 213 11.26 20.47 5.68
C PHE A 213 9.86 20.45 5.07
N ARG A 214 9.72 19.90 3.87
CA ARG A 214 8.42 19.77 3.23
C ARG A 214 7.44 18.92 4.04
N GLY A 215 7.88 17.79 4.58
CA GLY A 215 7.01 16.88 5.35
C GLY A 215 6.68 17.44 6.73
N TYR A 216 7.69 17.84 7.47
CA TYR A 216 7.52 18.24 8.86
C TYR A 216 6.94 19.64 9.00
N VAL A 217 7.40 20.60 8.20
CA VAL A 217 6.97 22.01 8.29
C VAL A 217 5.82 22.30 7.32
N LEU A 218 6.03 22.19 5.99
CA LEU A 218 5.04 22.64 5.01
C LEU A 218 3.77 21.78 4.98
N ARG A 219 3.89 20.49 5.28
CA ARG A 219 2.76 19.55 5.37
C ARG A 219 2.32 19.32 6.83
N LEU A 220 2.73 20.20 7.73
CA LEU A 220 2.29 20.21 9.13
C LEU A 220 2.56 18.92 9.90
N GLY A 221 3.60 18.15 9.53
CA GLY A 221 3.96 16.90 10.20
C GLY A 221 4.23 17.07 11.70
N PHE A 222 4.58 18.28 12.16
CA PHE A 222 4.75 18.61 13.58
C PHE A 222 3.45 18.48 14.39
N LEU A 223 2.28 18.55 13.76
CA LEU A 223 0.99 18.35 14.42
C LEU A 223 0.76 16.89 14.86
N ASP A 224 1.48 15.93 14.28
CA ASP A 224 1.50 14.54 14.74
C ASP A 224 2.48 14.31 15.91
N GLY A 225 3.01 15.40 16.50
CA GLY A 225 3.90 15.38 17.63
C GLY A 225 5.25 14.69 17.35
N TRP A 226 5.82 14.00 18.36
CA TRP A 226 7.10 13.30 18.20
C TRP A 226 7.07 12.21 17.13
N ARG A 227 5.89 11.60 16.88
CA ARG A 227 5.71 10.59 15.84
C ARG A 227 5.92 11.17 14.45
N GLY A 228 5.37 12.36 14.18
CA GLY A 228 5.59 13.09 12.93
C GLY A 228 7.06 13.49 12.74
N LEU A 229 7.77 13.86 13.83
CA LEU A 229 9.20 14.15 13.77
C LEU A 229 10.02 12.91 13.40
N VAL A 230 9.82 11.81 14.12
CA VAL A 230 10.53 10.54 13.86
C VAL A 230 10.27 10.05 12.45
N PHE A 231 9.02 10.06 12.01
CA PHE A 231 8.66 9.68 10.64
C PHE A 231 9.36 10.55 9.60
N ALA A 232 9.37 11.87 9.77
CA ALA A 232 10.03 12.81 8.84
C ALA A 232 11.55 12.60 8.79
N LEU A 233 12.18 12.26 9.93
CA LEU A 233 13.61 11.95 10.00
C LEU A 233 13.96 10.65 9.25
N VAL A 234 13.19 9.58 9.46
CA VAL A 234 13.41 8.30 8.74
C VAL A 234 13.20 8.47 7.25
N GLU A 235 12.17 9.19 6.82
CA GLU A 235 11.91 9.52 5.43
C GLU A 235 13.03 10.36 4.79
N SER A 236 13.60 11.30 5.54
CA SER A 236 14.76 12.09 5.11
C SER A 236 15.98 11.21 4.91
N ASN A 237 16.24 10.29 5.85
CA ASN A 237 17.34 9.32 5.74
C ASN A 237 17.17 8.37 4.55
N TYR A 238 15.94 7.90 4.27
CA TYR A 238 15.65 7.15 3.05
C TYR A 238 16.07 7.91 1.80
N VAL A 239 15.72 9.19 1.69
CA VAL A 239 16.08 10.03 0.54
C VAL A 239 17.61 10.20 0.44
N ARG A 240 18.29 10.42 1.57
CA ARG A 240 19.75 10.53 1.63
C ARG A 240 20.42 9.25 1.12
N ARG A 241 20.01 8.10 1.66
CA ARG A 241 20.57 6.79 1.27
C ARG A 241 20.33 6.50 -0.21
N LYS A 242 19.13 6.72 -0.72
CA LYS A 242 18.79 6.53 -2.12
C LYS A 242 19.71 7.32 -3.05
N TYR A 243 19.91 8.62 -2.79
CA TYR A 243 20.78 9.44 -3.64
C TYR A 243 22.26 9.18 -3.43
N LEU A 244 22.68 8.77 -2.23
CA LEU A 244 24.07 8.35 -1.98
C LEU A 244 24.40 7.09 -2.77
N HIS A 245 23.57 6.06 -2.71
CA HIS A 245 23.76 4.83 -3.50
C HIS A 245 23.73 5.11 -5.00
N LEU A 246 22.80 5.95 -5.47
CA LEU A 246 22.78 6.37 -6.87
C LEU A 246 24.06 7.12 -7.26
N TYR A 247 24.58 8.01 -6.41
CA TYR A 247 25.81 8.74 -6.65
C TYR A 247 27.03 7.82 -6.75
N ILE A 248 27.15 6.85 -5.82
CA ILE A 248 28.24 5.87 -5.81
C ILE A 248 28.20 5.01 -7.09
N ARG A 249 27.01 4.53 -7.48
CA ARG A 249 26.83 3.79 -8.74
C ARG A 249 27.21 4.61 -9.97
N CYS A 250 26.92 5.92 -9.98
CA CYS A 250 27.34 6.82 -11.06
C CYS A 250 28.86 6.97 -11.18
N ARG A 251 29.62 6.63 -10.12
CA ARG A 251 31.09 6.58 -10.08
C ARG A 251 31.68 5.22 -10.45
N GLY A 252 30.83 4.24 -10.77
CA GLY A 252 31.27 2.87 -11.06
C GLY A 252 31.73 2.09 -9.84
N LEU A 253 31.40 2.54 -8.62
CA LEU A 253 31.76 1.90 -7.37
C LEU A 253 30.62 0.99 -6.85
N PRO A 254 30.95 -0.08 -6.10
CA PRO A 254 29.92 -0.90 -5.43
C PRO A 254 29.18 -0.06 -4.40
N SER A 255 27.85 -0.27 -4.31
CA SER A 255 26.97 0.53 -3.44
C SER A 255 26.03 -0.34 -2.62
#